data_388028cccd7ababf387b7ce0908554e3
#
_entry.id   388028cccd7ababf387b7ce0908554e3
#
_cell.length_a   1.000
_cell.length_b   1.000
_cell.length_c   1.000
_cell.angle_alpha   90.00
_cell.angle_beta   90.00
_cell.angle_gamma   90.00
#
_symmetry.space_group_name_H-M   'P 1'
#
loop_
_entity.id
_entity.type
_entity.pdbx_description
1 polymer ?
#
loop_
_entity_poly.entity_id
_entity_poly.type
_entity_poly.pdbx_seq_one_letter_code
_entity_poly.pdbx_strand_id
1 'polypeptide(L)'
;LKSSAKKIELASVDDLFSTEEDRQDAKLEKIQEIPLSELHPFKNHPFKVKDDEAMMETADSIKQYGVLVPAIARPDPEGGYELVAGHRRHRASELADKETMPVIVRDLDDDAATIIMVDSNLQRESLLPSERAFAYKMKLDAMKHQGERVDLTSSQVGTKLRADEILAQQAGS
;
A
#
# COMPACT_ATOMS: atom_id res chain seq x y z
N LEU A 1 -26.56 21.31 41.13
CA LEU A 1 -26.96 20.77 39.84
C LEU A 1 -25.97 21.30 38.76
N LYS A 2 -24.92 20.54 38.44
CA LYS A 2 -24.00 20.85 37.35
C LYS A 2 -24.52 20.17 36.07
N SER A 3 -25.02 20.99 35.15
CA SER A 3 -25.43 20.57 33.82
C SER A 3 -24.15 20.28 32.99
N SER A 4 -23.93 19.01 32.61
CA SER A 4 -22.93 18.62 31.63
C SER A 4 -23.47 18.98 30.25
N ALA A 5 -23.02 20.11 29.72
CA ALA A 5 -23.23 20.43 28.32
C ALA A 5 -22.36 19.49 27.45
N LYS A 6 -23.00 18.56 26.78
CA LYS A 6 -22.37 17.70 25.78
C LYS A 6 -21.95 18.59 24.63
N LYS A 7 -20.64 18.69 24.40
CA LYS A 7 -20.06 19.43 23.27
C LYS A 7 -20.51 18.74 21.98
N ILE A 8 -21.46 19.34 21.30
CA ILE A 8 -21.87 18.93 19.96
C ILE A 8 -20.81 19.48 19.03
N GLU A 9 -19.97 18.63 18.49
CA GLU A 9 -19.11 18.98 17.34
C GLU A 9 -20.04 19.24 16.17
N LEU A 10 -20.16 20.50 15.80
CA LEU A 10 -20.83 20.90 14.58
C LEU A 10 -20.01 20.36 13.40
N ALA A 11 -20.62 19.51 12.58
CA ALA A 11 -20.07 19.12 11.29
C ALA A 11 -19.67 20.38 10.52
N SER A 12 -18.55 20.32 9.85
CA SER A 12 -18.07 21.42 8.99
C SER A 12 -19.18 21.87 8.05
N VAL A 13 -19.28 23.17 7.80
CA VAL A 13 -20.28 23.72 6.87
C VAL A 13 -20.14 23.07 5.49
N ASP A 14 -18.94 22.66 5.11
CA ASP A 14 -18.66 21.94 3.87
C ASP A 14 -19.31 20.55 3.81
N ASP A 15 -19.48 19.86 4.95
CA ASP A 15 -20.17 18.56 5.04
C ASP A 15 -21.69 18.67 4.78
N LEU A 16 -22.26 19.84 4.99
CA LEU A 16 -23.70 20.07 4.80
C LEU A 16 -24.06 20.34 3.32
N PHE A 17 -23.08 20.74 2.51
CA PHE A 17 -23.27 21.06 1.09
C PHE A 17 -22.64 20.04 0.14
N SER A 18 -21.94 19.03 0.65
CA SER A 18 -21.43 17.95 -0.20
C SER A 18 -22.57 17.04 -0.67
N THR A 19 -22.70 16.87 -1.97
CA THR A 19 -23.65 15.92 -2.57
C THR A 19 -23.18 14.48 -2.34
N GLU A 20 -24.10 13.51 -2.51
CA GLU A 20 -23.69 12.08 -2.49
C GLU A 20 -22.67 11.76 -3.58
N GLU A 21 -22.73 12.48 -4.72
CA GLU A 21 -21.75 12.37 -5.80
C GLU A 21 -20.38 12.89 -5.36
N ASP A 22 -20.30 14.03 -4.69
CA ASP A 22 -19.05 14.56 -4.13
C ASP A 22 -18.42 13.63 -3.08
N ARG A 23 -19.26 12.96 -2.28
CA ARG A 23 -18.81 11.96 -1.29
C ARG A 23 -18.33 10.67 -1.95
N GLN A 24 -18.92 10.27 -3.07
CA GLN A 24 -18.48 9.14 -3.87
C GLN A 24 -17.17 9.46 -4.59
N ASP A 25 -17.06 10.65 -5.18
CA ASP A 25 -15.83 11.14 -5.82
C ASP A 25 -14.67 11.31 -4.83
N ALA A 26 -14.95 11.70 -3.60
CA ALA A 26 -13.94 11.77 -2.54
C ALA A 26 -13.44 10.38 -2.10
N LYS A 27 -14.24 9.31 -2.33
CA LYS A 27 -13.85 7.91 -2.08
C LYS A 27 -13.11 7.28 -3.25
N LEU A 28 -13.17 7.88 -4.46
CA LEU A 28 -12.43 7.39 -5.60
C LEU A 28 -10.94 7.62 -5.39
N GLU A 29 -10.17 6.58 -5.62
CA GLU A 29 -8.72 6.67 -5.57
C GLU A 29 -8.22 7.62 -6.64
N LYS A 30 -7.61 8.75 -6.23
CA LYS A 30 -7.04 9.74 -7.15
C LYS A 30 -5.58 9.46 -7.38
N ILE A 31 -5.18 9.46 -8.66
CA ILE A 31 -3.77 9.40 -9.04
C ILE A 31 -3.18 10.81 -8.85
N GLN A 32 -2.09 10.89 -8.11
CA GLN A 32 -1.36 12.12 -7.84
C GLN A 32 0.06 12.02 -8.40
N GLU A 33 0.55 13.10 -8.99
CA GLU A 33 1.96 13.22 -9.36
C GLU A 33 2.77 13.61 -8.12
N ILE A 34 3.58 12.70 -7.62
CA ILE A 34 4.39 12.89 -6.41
C ILE A 34 5.86 12.95 -6.79
N PRO A 35 6.63 13.94 -6.25
CA PRO A 35 8.06 13.99 -6.45
C PRO A 35 8.75 12.72 -5.98
N LEU A 36 9.70 12.20 -6.77
CA LEU A 36 10.45 10.99 -6.41
C LEU A 36 11.19 11.14 -5.09
N SER A 37 11.62 12.36 -4.76
CA SER A 37 12.31 12.68 -3.51
C SER A 37 11.44 12.55 -2.26
N GLU A 38 10.12 12.58 -2.40
CA GLU A 38 9.16 12.40 -1.31
C GLU A 38 8.71 10.95 -1.13
N LEU A 39 9.13 10.05 -2.03
CA LEU A 39 8.81 8.63 -1.97
C LEU A 39 9.94 7.86 -1.30
N HIS A 40 9.64 7.25 -0.16
CA HIS A 40 10.58 6.44 0.60
C HIS A 40 10.31 4.94 0.39
N PRO A 41 11.35 4.09 0.35
CA PRO A 41 11.13 2.65 0.25
C PRO A 41 10.43 2.10 1.50
N PHE A 42 9.65 1.03 1.31
CA PHE A 42 8.99 0.32 2.41
C PHE A 42 9.99 -0.19 3.45
N LYS A 43 9.71 0.02 4.73
CA LYS A 43 10.54 -0.50 5.82
C LYS A 43 10.64 -2.02 5.74
N ASN A 44 11.87 -2.55 5.86
CA ASN A 44 12.14 -3.98 5.80
C ASN A 44 11.67 -4.66 4.49
N HIS A 45 11.71 -3.94 3.38
CA HIS A 45 11.36 -4.47 2.06
C HIS A 45 12.22 -5.70 1.73
N PRO A 46 11.65 -6.92 1.61
CA PRO A 46 12.42 -8.15 1.48
C PRO A 46 12.97 -8.36 0.07
N PHE A 47 12.42 -7.66 -0.92
CA PHE A 47 12.74 -7.85 -2.32
C PHE A 47 13.79 -6.83 -2.79
N LYS A 48 14.88 -7.33 -3.33
CA LYS A 48 15.94 -6.46 -3.85
C LYS A 48 15.54 -5.86 -5.20
N VAL A 49 15.68 -4.54 -5.31
CA VAL A 49 15.61 -3.84 -6.60
C VAL A 49 17.00 -3.84 -7.20
N LYS A 50 17.15 -4.46 -8.38
CA LYS A 50 18.44 -4.57 -9.09
C LYS A 50 18.40 -3.69 -10.34
N ASP A 51 19.51 -3.03 -10.62
CA ASP A 51 19.72 -2.28 -11.86
C ASP A 51 20.25 -3.25 -12.93
N ASP A 52 19.39 -4.18 -13.37
CA ASP A 52 19.64 -5.15 -14.41
C ASP A 52 19.18 -4.63 -15.80
N GLU A 53 19.40 -5.42 -16.84
CA GLU A 53 19.01 -5.07 -18.21
C GLU A 53 17.50 -4.80 -18.32
N ALA A 54 16.66 -5.60 -17.66
CA ALA A 54 15.22 -5.40 -17.60
C ALA A 54 14.83 -4.08 -16.89
N MET A 55 15.63 -3.61 -15.94
CA MET A 55 15.45 -2.31 -15.32
C MET A 55 15.77 -1.18 -16.30
N MET A 56 16.82 -1.30 -17.09
CA MET A 56 17.19 -0.31 -18.09
C MET A 56 16.14 -0.21 -19.19
N GLU A 57 15.60 -1.34 -19.67
CA GLU A 57 14.46 -1.36 -20.60
C GLU A 57 13.23 -0.67 -20.02
N THR A 58 12.95 -0.90 -18.75
CA THR A 58 11.84 -0.22 -18.05
C THR A 58 12.09 1.29 -17.97
N ALA A 59 13.32 1.72 -17.68
CA ALA A 59 13.68 3.13 -17.63
C ALA A 59 13.56 3.79 -19.00
N ASP A 60 13.97 3.12 -20.09
CA ASP A 60 13.83 3.62 -21.45
C ASP A 60 12.35 3.76 -21.85
N SER A 61 11.53 2.78 -21.48
CA SER A 61 10.09 2.86 -21.69
C SER A 61 9.46 4.05 -20.91
N ILE A 62 9.89 4.28 -19.68
CA ILE A 62 9.42 5.41 -18.87
C ILE A 62 9.90 6.75 -19.46
N LYS A 63 11.10 6.81 -20.01
CA LYS A 63 11.57 8.00 -20.73
C LYS A 63 10.63 8.36 -21.88
N GLN A 64 10.21 7.35 -22.64
CA GLN A 64 9.45 7.53 -23.87
C GLN A 64 7.96 7.74 -23.63
N TYR A 65 7.36 6.97 -22.71
CA TYR A 65 5.91 6.93 -22.51
C TYR A 65 5.46 7.41 -21.13
N GLY A 66 6.38 7.66 -20.20
CA GLY A 66 6.07 7.91 -18.81
C GLY A 66 5.70 6.62 -18.04
N VAL A 67 5.28 6.77 -16.79
CA VAL A 67 4.79 5.66 -15.95
C VAL A 67 3.32 5.42 -16.24
N LEU A 68 3.00 4.32 -16.91
CA LEU A 68 1.64 3.99 -17.33
C LEU A 68 0.76 3.43 -16.20
N VAL A 69 1.37 2.72 -15.25
CA VAL A 69 0.69 2.13 -14.10
C VAL A 69 1.14 2.85 -12.83
N PRO A 70 0.23 3.48 -12.08
CA PRO A 70 0.60 4.21 -10.87
C PRO A 70 1.16 3.27 -9.79
N ALA A 71 2.04 3.81 -8.95
CA ALA A 71 2.48 3.15 -7.74
C ALA A 71 1.44 3.31 -6.63
N ILE A 72 1.59 2.56 -5.54
CA ILE A 72 0.78 2.69 -4.33
C ILE A 72 1.71 3.13 -3.20
N ALA A 73 1.33 4.19 -2.50
CA ALA A 73 2.03 4.69 -1.34
C ALA A 73 1.05 5.05 -0.22
N ARG A 74 1.58 5.22 0.98
CA ARG A 74 0.83 5.73 2.13
C ARG A 74 1.55 6.94 2.74
N PRO A 75 0.87 7.83 3.46
CA PRO A 75 1.53 8.90 4.19
C PRO A 75 2.55 8.34 5.18
N ASP A 76 3.76 8.93 5.21
CA ASP A 76 4.79 8.57 6.18
C ASP A 76 4.72 9.56 7.37
N PRO A 77 4.64 9.08 8.62
CA PRO A 77 4.66 9.94 9.80
C PRO A 77 5.90 10.84 9.91
N GLU A 78 7.01 10.42 9.31
CA GLU A 78 8.27 11.18 9.28
C GLU A 78 8.33 12.22 8.16
N GLY A 79 7.30 12.28 7.31
CA GLY A 79 7.17 13.19 6.17
C GLY A 79 7.28 12.48 4.83
N GLY A 80 6.58 13.00 3.81
CA GLY A 80 6.48 12.38 2.51
C GLY A 80 5.59 11.13 2.51
N TYR A 81 5.94 10.15 1.70
CA TYR A 81 5.14 8.94 1.48
C TYR A 81 6.03 7.69 1.48
N GLU A 82 5.56 6.65 2.15
CA GLU A 82 6.18 5.33 2.08
C GLU A 82 5.59 4.53 0.90
N LEU A 83 6.46 4.07 0.03
CA LEU A 83 6.09 3.34 -1.18
C LEU A 83 5.72 1.89 -0.82
N VAL A 84 4.47 1.52 -1.00
CA VAL A 84 3.96 0.17 -0.70
C VAL A 84 4.14 -0.77 -1.90
N ALA A 85 3.84 -0.30 -3.10
CA ALA A 85 4.01 -1.06 -4.34
C ALA A 85 4.55 -0.16 -5.46
N GLY A 86 5.41 -0.71 -6.31
CA GLY A 86 5.99 0.01 -7.45
C GLY A 86 7.45 0.42 -7.28
N HIS A 87 8.21 -0.22 -6.38
CA HIS A 87 9.63 0.07 -6.14
C HIS A 87 10.49 0.02 -7.41
N ARG A 88 10.23 -0.94 -8.32
CA ARG A 88 10.94 -1.00 -9.60
C ARG A 88 10.62 0.19 -10.51
N ARG A 89 9.35 0.62 -10.54
CA ARG A 89 8.93 1.80 -11.33
C ARG A 89 9.51 3.08 -10.75
N HIS A 90 9.58 3.20 -9.43
CA HIS A 90 10.28 4.30 -8.76
C HIS A 90 11.76 4.36 -9.18
N ARG A 91 12.48 3.25 -9.06
CA ARG A 91 13.88 3.19 -9.45
C ARG A 91 14.09 3.46 -10.95
N ALA A 92 13.26 2.91 -11.81
CA ALA A 92 13.31 3.16 -13.24
C ALA A 92 13.01 4.62 -13.59
N SER A 93 12.13 5.28 -12.84
CA SER A 93 11.83 6.71 -12.99
C SER A 93 13.03 7.57 -12.61
N GLU A 94 13.77 7.21 -11.55
CA GLU A 94 15.04 7.87 -11.20
C GLU A 94 16.06 7.74 -12.34
N LEU A 95 16.25 6.52 -12.88
CA LEU A 95 17.14 6.26 -14.01
C LEU A 95 16.70 6.96 -15.30
N ALA A 96 15.42 7.26 -15.44
CA ALA A 96 14.86 7.99 -16.56
C ALA A 96 14.89 9.52 -16.37
N ASP A 97 15.53 10.02 -15.30
CA ASP A 97 15.60 11.44 -14.95
C ASP A 97 14.23 12.11 -14.85
N LYS A 98 13.22 11.39 -14.34
CA LYS A 98 11.92 11.95 -14.03
C LYS A 98 11.94 12.64 -12.66
N GLU A 99 11.22 13.74 -12.53
CA GLU A 99 11.08 14.46 -11.26
C GLU A 99 9.94 13.90 -10.40
N THR A 100 8.87 13.45 -11.06
CA THR A 100 7.66 12.94 -10.43
C THR A 100 7.25 11.59 -11.02
N MET A 101 6.37 10.88 -10.32
CA MET A 101 5.68 9.72 -10.84
C MET A 101 4.23 9.66 -10.36
N PRO A 102 3.33 9.02 -11.12
CA PRO A 102 1.94 8.85 -10.72
C PRO A 102 1.83 7.85 -9.57
N VAL A 103 1.15 8.23 -8.50
CA VAL A 103 0.97 7.45 -7.27
C VAL A 103 -0.47 7.52 -6.81
N ILE A 104 -1.01 6.40 -6.34
CA ILE A 104 -2.25 6.34 -5.59
C ILE A 104 -1.89 6.34 -4.11
N VAL A 105 -2.32 7.37 -3.39
CA VAL A 105 -2.10 7.46 -1.95
C VAL A 105 -3.29 6.82 -1.23
N ARG A 106 -2.99 5.82 -0.39
CA ARG A 106 -3.96 5.13 0.46
C ARG A 106 -3.59 5.30 1.92
N ASP A 107 -4.59 5.49 2.76
CA ASP A 107 -4.42 5.43 4.21
C ASP A 107 -4.43 3.95 4.64
N LEU A 108 -3.23 3.38 4.81
CA LEU A 108 -3.02 1.98 5.13
C LEU A 108 -2.28 1.86 6.46
N ASP A 109 -2.77 1.00 7.35
CA ASP A 109 -2.01 0.59 8.51
C ASP A 109 -0.83 -0.32 8.12
N ASP A 110 0.05 -0.63 9.07
CA ASP A 110 1.27 -1.40 8.82
C ASP A 110 0.97 -2.81 8.29
N ASP A 111 -0.08 -3.45 8.79
CA ASP A 111 -0.45 -4.81 8.37
C ASP A 111 -1.02 -4.82 6.95
N ALA A 112 -1.93 -3.90 6.65
CA ALA A 112 -2.52 -3.77 5.30
C ALA A 112 -1.46 -3.40 4.26
N ALA A 113 -0.56 -2.47 4.59
CA ALA A 113 0.55 -2.08 3.73
C ALA A 113 1.51 -3.25 3.47
N THR A 114 1.84 -4.03 4.50
CA THR A 114 2.69 -5.23 4.38
C THR A 114 2.06 -6.27 3.47
N ILE A 115 0.77 -6.56 3.61
CA ILE A 115 0.06 -7.53 2.76
C ILE A 115 0.08 -7.09 1.30
N ILE A 116 -0.23 -5.83 1.00
CA ILE A 116 -0.21 -5.31 -0.36
C ILE A 116 1.20 -5.34 -0.95
N MET A 117 2.20 -4.94 -0.17
CA MET A 117 3.61 -4.97 -0.59
C MET A 117 4.04 -6.38 -0.96
N VAL A 118 3.74 -7.37 -0.13
CA VAL A 118 4.08 -8.77 -0.38
C VAL A 118 3.34 -9.29 -1.62
N ASP A 119 2.03 -9.11 -1.70
CA ASP A 119 1.21 -9.63 -2.81
C ASP A 119 1.62 -9.04 -4.16
N SER A 120 1.97 -7.76 -4.21
CA SER A 120 2.45 -7.11 -5.44
C SER A 120 3.78 -7.66 -5.96
N ASN A 121 4.55 -8.33 -5.12
CA ASN A 121 5.86 -8.88 -5.47
C ASN A 121 5.88 -10.41 -5.59
N LEU A 122 4.99 -11.15 -4.93
CA LEU A 122 4.97 -12.62 -4.97
C LEU A 122 4.69 -13.19 -6.37
N GLN A 123 4.06 -12.44 -7.24
CA GLN A 123 3.78 -12.83 -8.62
C GLN A 123 5.02 -12.76 -9.55
N ARG A 124 6.16 -12.33 -9.03
CA ARG A 124 7.39 -12.26 -9.83
C ARG A 124 8.02 -13.64 -9.97
N GLU A 125 8.32 -14.03 -11.20
CA GLU A 125 8.95 -15.31 -11.52
C GLU A 125 10.38 -15.45 -10.98
N SER A 126 11.09 -14.34 -10.78
CA SER A 126 12.52 -14.29 -10.43
C SER A 126 12.84 -14.13 -8.94
N LEU A 127 11.92 -14.49 -8.05
CA LEU A 127 12.16 -14.44 -6.61
C LEU A 127 13.04 -15.58 -6.12
N LEU A 128 14.03 -15.24 -5.30
CA LEU A 128 14.82 -16.24 -4.59
C LEU A 128 13.92 -16.99 -3.57
N PRO A 129 14.16 -18.29 -3.34
CA PRO A 129 13.42 -19.06 -2.33
C PRO A 129 13.44 -18.42 -0.94
N SER A 130 14.58 -17.81 -0.55
CA SER A 130 14.72 -17.09 0.72
C SER A 130 13.87 -15.82 0.79
N GLU A 131 13.82 -15.05 -0.30
CA GLU A 131 12.98 -13.85 -0.40
C GLU A 131 11.50 -14.23 -0.29
N ARG A 132 11.10 -15.29 -1.00
CA ARG A 132 9.74 -15.82 -0.97
C ARG A 132 9.34 -16.30 0.41
N ALA A 133 10.19 -17.07 1.10
CA ALA A 133 9.93 -17.56 2.45
C ALA A 133 9.78 -16.42 3.46
N PHE A 134 10.64 -15.41 3.37
CA PHE A 134 10.57 -14.23 4.24
C PHE A 134 9.30 -13.39 3.98
N ALA A 135 8.94 -13.21 2.71
CA ALA A 135 7.72 -12.51 2.32
C ALA A 135 6.45 -13.20 2.83
N TYR A 136 6.37 -14.52 2.72
CA TYR A 136 5.24 -15.28 3.29
C TYR A 136 5.16 -15.15 4.80
N LYS A 137 6.30 -15.17 5.50
CA LYS A 137 6.33 -14.94 6.95
C LYS A 137 5.79 -13.55 7.30
N MET A 138 6.26 -12.50 6.63
CA MET A 138 5.75 -11.14 6.85
C MET A 138 4.24 -11.05 6.64
N LYS A 139 3.74 -11.64 5.56
CA LYS A 139 2.30 -11.66 5.26
C LYS A 139 1.51 -12.41 6.33
N LEU A 140 2.00 -13.57 6.76
CA LEU A 140 1.36 -14.37 7.81
C LEU A 140 1.28 -13.59 9.13
N ASP A 141 2.37 -12.94 9.53
CA ASP A 141 2.40 -12.15 10.77
C ASP A 141 1.42 -10.97 10.71
N ALA A 142 1.37 -10.25 9.57
CA ALA A 142 0.42 -9.16 9.35
C ALA A 142 -1.05 -9.65 9.39
N MET A 143 -1.36 -10.79 8.77
CA MET A 143 -2.70 -11.38 8.79
C MET A 143 -3.13 -11.82 10.20
N LYS A 144 -2.21 -12.35 11.01
CA LYS A 144 -2.49 -12.70 12.41
C LYS A 144 -2.82 -11.46 13.23
N HIS A 145 -2.06 -10.38 13.12
CA HIS A 145 -2.34 -9.12 13.81
C HIS A 145 -3.72 -8.55 13.44
N GLN A 146 -4.10 -8.60 12.17
CA GLN A 146 -5.43 -8.17 11.74
C GLN A 146 -6.54 -9.07 12.33
N GLY A 147 -6.34 -10.37 12.38
CA GLY A 147 -7.27 -11.32 12.97
C GLY A 147 -7.48 -11.07 14.47
N GLU A 148 -6.44 -10.78 15.23
CA GLU A 148 -6.52 -10.44 16.64
C GLU A 148 -7.31 -9.14 16.88
N ARG A 149 -7.14 -8.13 16.03
CA ARG A 149 -7.92 -6.87 16.12
C ARG A 149 -9.41 -7.08 15.88
N VAL A 150 -9.76 -7.94 14.93
CA VAL A 150 -11.18 -8.26 14.63
C VAL A 150 -11.84 -8.98 15.80
N ASP A 151 -11.12 -9.88 16.48
CA ASP A 151 -11.65 -10.62 17.64
C ASP A 151 -11.97 -9.71 18.84
N LEU A 152 -11.27 -8.60 19.00
CA LEU A 152 -11.55 -7.61 20.05
C LEU A 152 -12.79 -6.77 19.77
N THR A 153 -13.24 -6.71 18.51
CA THR A 153 -14.34 -5.83 18.07
C THR A 153 -15.61 -6.57 17.69
N SER A 154 -15.58 -7.89 17.46
CA SER A 154 -16.77 -8.65 17.06
C SER A 154 -16.96 -9.88 17.94
N SER A 155 -18.02 -9.86 18.76
CA SER A 155 -18.56 -11.03 19.48
C SER A 155 -19.55 -11.82 18.61
N GLN A 156 -19.21 -12.14 17.36
CA GLN A 156 -20.04 -13.03 16.54
C GLN A 156 -19.19 -14.13 15.89
N VAL A 157 -19.63 -15.35 16.17
CA VAL A 157 -19.09 -16.63 15.70
C VAL A 157 -19.14 -16.69 14.16
N GLY A 158 -17.99 -16.53 13.53
CA GLY A 158 -17.77 -16.89 12.13
C GLY A 158 -16.60 -17.84 12.03
N THR A 159 -16.75 -18.89 11.23
CA THR A 159 -15.76 -19.94 11.03
C THR A 159 -14.42 -19.33 10.62
N LYS A 160 -13.44 -19.34 11.53
CA LYS A 160 -12.07 -18.86 11.24
C LYS A 160 -11.39 -19.83 10.27
N LEU A 161 -11.24 -19.41 9.02
CA LEU A 161 -10.18 -19.96 8.18
C LEU A 161 -8.85 -19.46 8.77
N ARG A 162 -7.97 -20.36 9.16
CA ARG A 162 -6.66 -19.99 9.70
C ARG A 162 -5.82 -19.35 8.60
N ALA A 163 -5.11 -18.26 8.92
CA ALA A 163 -4.27 -17.53 7.97
C ALA A 163 -3.20 -18.42 7.31
N ASP A 164 -2.73 -19.45 8.03
CA ASP A 164 -1.82 -20.49 7.56
C ASP A 164 -2.44 -21.37 6.45
N GLU A 165 -3.75 -21.68 6.51
CA GLU A 165 -4.46 -22.47 5.48
C GLU A 165 -4.63 -21.68 4.16
N ILE A 166 -4.92 -20.40 4.26
CA ILE A 166 -5.03 -19.50 3.09
C ILE A 166 -3.69 -19.39 2.36
N LEU A 167 -2.59 -19.25 3.12
CA LEU A 167 -1.26 -19.15 2.55
C LEU A 167 -0.75 -20.46 1.96
N ALA A 168 -1.12 -21.60 2.57
CA ALA A 168 -0.77 -22.93 2.04
C ALA A 168 -1.41 -23.17 0.66
N GLN A 169 -2.65 -22.71 0.44
CA GLN A 169 -3.30 -22.80 -0.87
C GLN A 169 -2.63 -21.93 -1.93
N GLN A 170 -2.13 -20.75 -1.55
CA GLN A 170 -1.44 -19.84 -2.48
C GLN A 170 -0.02 -20.28 -2.83
N ALA A 171 0.65 -21.01 -1.94
CA ALA A 171 2.02 -21.49 -2.15
C ALA A 171 2.11 -22.82 -2.93
N GLY A 172 0.99 -23.55 -3.05
CA GLY A 172 0.91 -24.84 -3.75
C GLY A 172 0.44 -24.79 -5.20
N SER A 173 0.26 -23.60 -5.76
CA SER A 173 -0.19 -23.40 -7.16
C SER A 173 0.95 -23.00 -8.07
#